data_5c374a0e0cd10e58ad7a45f9ef1f93de
#
_entry.id   5c374a0e0cd10e58ad7a45f9ef1f93de
#
_cell.length_a   1.000
_cell.length_b   1.000
_cell.length_c   1.000
_cell.angle_alpha   90.00
_cell.angle_beta   90.00
_cell.angle_gamma   90.00
#
_symmetry.space_group_name_H-M   'P 1'
#
loop_
_entity.id
_entity.type
_entity.pdbx_description
1 polymer ?
#
loop_
_entity_poly.entity_id
_entity_poly.type
_entity_poly.pdbx_seq_one_letter_code
_entity_poly.pdbx_strand_id
1 'polypeptide(L)'
;IDLPESLVQEETTSVLTKTLMQMQQMGLDVKQLFNSDNVPMLRDNARPEAVSNLQKSLILQEIAKKEALEPNQAAIEAKIAEIRPQLAGQEVDEERLLEMVTSDLLSENTYKFLRDKAQIELVPEGSLQKAQEAQAEQQDSETEIETVEAEVVADSE
;
A
#
# COMPACT_ATOMS: atom_id res chain seq x y z
N ILE A 1 11.48 8.19 -0.34
CA ILE A 1 10.94 8.36 -1.71
C ILE A 1 9.99 9.53 -1.67
N ASP A 2 10.30 10.57 -2.44
CA ASP A 2 9.44 11.75 -2.56
C ASP A 2 8.26 11.40 -3.49
N LEU A 3 7.05 11.44 -2.95
CA LEU A 3 5.83 11.10 -3.70
C LEU A 3 5.12 12.39 -4.12
N PRO A 4 4.72 12.52 -5.41
CA PRO A 4 3.89 13.63 -5.84
C PRO A 4 2.56 13.66 -5.07
N GLU A 5 2.19 14.84 -4.56
CA GLU A 5 0.98 15.02 -3.76
C GLU A 5 -0.31 14.59 -4.50
N SER A 6 -0.34 14.78 -5.82
CA SER A 6 -1.47 14.33 -6.65
C SER A 6 -1.70 12.81 -6.56
N LEU A 7 -0.63 12.02 -6.63
CA LEU A 7 -0.72 10.57 -6.51
C LEU A 7 -1.16 10.13 -5.11
N VAL A 8 -0.65 10.82 -4.07
CA VAL A 8 -1.06 10.55 -2.69
C VAL A 8 -2.55 10.83 -2.49
N GLN A 9 -3.07 11.91 -3.08
CA GLN A 9 -4.50 12.24 -3.01
C GLN A 9 -5.38 11.24 -3.76
N GLU A 10 -4.95 10.77 -4.93
CA GLU A 10 -5.65 9.72 -5.70
C GLU A 10 -5.70 8.41 -4.93
N GLU A 11 -4.56 7.96 -4.41
CA GLU A 11 -4.51 6.72 -3.62
C GLU A 11 -5.29 6.85 -2.32
N THR A 12 -5.24 8.00 -1.65
CA THR A 12 -6.07 8.27 -0.45
C THR A 12 -7.56 8.11 -0.78
N THR A 13 -7.99 8.62 -1.93
CA THR A 13 -9.37 8.47 -2.40
C THR A 13 -9.70 7.00 -2.71
N SER A 14 -8.76 6.25 -3.28
CA SER A 14 -8.89 4.81 -3.54
C SER A 14 -9.06 4.02 -2.25
N VAL A 15 -8.21 4.26 -1.24
CA VAL A 15 -8.28 3.64 0.10
C VAL A 15 -9.63 3.90 0.74
N LEU A 16 -10.09 5.16 0.74
CA LEU A 16 -11.40 5.52 1.29
C LEU A 16 -12.55 4.83 0.56
N THR A 17 -12.49 4.75 -0.76
CA THR A 17 -13.51 4.07 -1.57
C THR A 17 -13.59 2.58 -1.25
N LYS A 18 -12.44 1.91 -1.12
CA LYS A 18 -12.38 0.50 -0.69
C LYS A 18 -12.97 0.29 0.70
N THR A 19 -12.60 1.15 1.63
CA THR A 19 -13.14 1.11 3.01
C THR A 19 -14.66 1.29 3.02
N LEU A 20 -15.15 2.24 2.23
CA LEU A 20 -16.58 2.51 2.08
C LEU A 20 -17.33 1.29 1.52
N MET A 21 -16.81 0.68 0.47
CA MET A 21 -17.41 -0.53 -0.12
C MET A 21 -17.42 -1.70 0.87
N GLN A 22 -16.35 -1.88 1.62
CA GLN A 22 -16.25 -2.92 2.65
C GLN A 22 -17.27 -2.69 3.78
N MET A 23 -17.43 -1.45 4.24
CA MET A 23 -18.44 -1.09 5.25
C MET A 23 -19.87 -1.34 4.74
N GLN A 24 -20.15 -0.99 3.48
CA GLN A 24 -21.45 -1.28 2.83
C GLN A 24 -21.74 -2.79 2.78
N GLN A 25 -20.73 -3.60 2.45
CA GLN A 25 -20.89 -5.07 2.44
C GLN A 25 -21.17 -5.64 3.82
N MET A 26 -20.67 -5.00 4.88
CA MET A 26 -20.98 -5.35 6.29
C MET A 26 -22.35 -4.80 6.76
N GLY A 27 -23.10 -4.12 5.89
CA GLY A 27 -24.42 -3.57 6.21
C GLY A 27 -24.40 -2.28 7.03
N LEU A 28 -23.25 -1.59 7.11
CA LEU A 28 -23.13 -0.33 7.83
C LEU A 28 -23.67 0.84 6.99
N ASP A 29 -24.34 1.80 7.65
CA ASP A 29 -24.80 3.02 6.99
C ASP A 29 -23.64 4.02 6.82
N VAL A 30 -23.03 3.97 5.66
CA VAL A 30 -21.87 4.81 5.32
C VAL A 30 -22.24 6.29 5.14
N LYS A 31 -23.52 6.63 4.90
CA LYS A 31 -23.94 8.03 4.70
C LYS A 31 -23.75 8.90 5.95
N GLN A 32 -23.87 8.30 7.14
CA GLN A 32 -23.65 9.01 8.39
C GLN A 32 -22.15 9.23 8.66
N LEU A 33 -21.29 8.35 8.21
CA LEU A 33 -19.84 8.41 8.42
C LEU A 33 -19.16 9.33 7.38
N PHE A 34 -19.62 9.30 6.13
CA PHE A 34 -19.07 10.09 5.03
C PHE A 34 -19.91 11.34 4.75
N ASN A 35 -19.89 12.27 5.70
CA ASN A 35 -20.46 13.60 5.53
C ASN A 35 -19.34 14.65 5.32
N SER A 36 -19.71 15.85 4.90
CA SER A 36 -18.77 16.94 4.61
C SER A 36 -17.84 17.29 5.78
N ASP A 37 -18.29 17.07 7.01
CA ASP A 37 -17.53 17.44 8.21
C ASP A 37 -16.47 16.39 8.56
N ASN A 38 -16.75 15.10 8.27
CA ASN A 38 -15.87 13.99 8.60
C ASN A 38 -14.88 13.63 7.47
N VAL A 39 -15.19 13.98 6.23
CA VAL A 39 -14.33 13.65 5.07
C VAL A 39 -12.88 14.13 5.22
N PRO A 40 -12.58 15.35 5.68
CA PRO A 40 -11.19 15.77 5.88
C PRO A 40 -10.44 14.87 6.86
N MET A 41 -11.03 14.59 8.02
CA MET A 41 -10.44 13.71 9.03
C MET A 41 -10.23 12.27 8.52
N LEU A 42 -11.18 11.75 7.76
CA LEU A 42 -11.07 10.42 7.14
C LEU A 42 -9.93 10.38 6.11
N ARG A 43 -9.73 11.45 5.35
CA ARG A 43 -8.60 11.59 4.41
C ARG A 43 -7.26 11.62 5.13
N ASP A 44 -7.15 12.40 6.21
CA ASP A 44 -5.94 12.49 7.01
C ASP A 44 -5.57 11.13 7.63
N ASN A 45 -6.57 10.39 8.10
CA ASN A 45 -6.37 9.05 8.65
C ASN A 45 -6.00 7.99 7.57
N ALA A 46 -6.50 8.12 6.35
CA ALA A 46 -6.20 7.21 5.26
C ALA A 46 -4.87 7.52 4.54
N ARG A 47 -4.36 8.76 4.68
CA ARG A 47 -3.14 9.22 4.01
C ARG A 47 -1.90 8.36 4.31
N PRO A 48 -1.58 7.98 5.56
CA PRO A 48 -0.42 7.14 5.83
C PRO A 48 -0.47 5.78 5.13
N GLU A 49 -1.66 5.17 5.06
CA GLU A 49 -1.88 3.92 4.32
C GLU A 49 -1.68 4.12 2.82
N ALA A 50 -2.22 5.19 2.25
CA ALA A 50 -2.05 5.54 0.85
C ALA A 50 -0.57 5.73 0.48
N VAL A 51 0.19 6.46 1.30
CA VAL A 51 1.64 6.63 1.13
C VAL A 51 2.36 5.28 1.16
N SER A 52 2.05 4.43 2.13
CA SER A 52 2.64 3.09 2.24
C SER A 52 2.33 2.21 1.03
N ASN A 53 1.08 2.25 0.53
CA ASN A 53 0.67 1.51 -0.66
C ASN A 53 1.41 1.97 -1.91
N LEU A 54 1.51 3.28 -2.12
CA LEU A 54 2.27 3.86 -3.24
C LEU A 54 3.76 3.49 -3.19
N GLN A 55 4.38 3.59 -2.02
CA GLN A 55 5.78 3.20 -1.84
C GLN A 55 6.00 1.73 -2.18
N LYS A 56 5.15 0.85 -1.69
CA LYS A 56 5.20 -0.59 -2.00
C LYS A 56 5.02 -0.85 -3.50
N SER A 57 4.04 -0.21 -4.11
CA SER A 57 3.77 -0.35 -5.55
C SER A 57 4.96 0.09 -6.39
N LEU A 58 5.56 1.26 -6.10
CA LEU A 58 6.72 1.76 -6.81
C LEU A 58 7.94 0.85 -6.65
N ILE A 59 8.18 0.33 -5.44
CA ILE A 59 9.28 -0.61 -5.19
C ILE A 59 9.08 -1.89 -6.00
N LEU A 60 7.86 -2.45 -5.99
CA LEU A 60 7.55 -3.66 -6.76
C LEU A 60 7.72 -3.44 -8.28
N GLN A 61 7.28 -2.29 -8.80
CA GLN A 61 7.46 -1.93 -10.21
C GLN A 61 8.93 -1.82 -10.59
N GLU A 62 9.76 -1.19 -9.76
CA GLU A 62 11.19 -1.07 -10.03
C GLU A 62 11.92 -2.43 -9.95
N ILE A 63 11.52 -3.30 -9.02
CA ILE A 63 12.05 -4.68 -8.97
C ILE A 63 11.64 -5.43 -10.23
N ALA A 64 10.36 -5.38 -10.60
CA ALA A 64 9.86 -6.03 -11.79
C ALA A 64 10.61 -5.61 -13.07
N LYS A 65 10.88 -4.32 -13.19
CA LYS A 65 11.63 -3.74 -14.30
C LYS A 65 13.08 -4.22 -14.35
N LYS A 66 13.77 -4.21 -13.19
CA LYS A 66 15.16 -4.66 -13.09
C LYS A 66 15.35 -6.14 -13.36
N GLU A 67 14.39 -6.95 -12.93
CA GLU A 67 14.44 -8.41 -13.04
C GLU A 67 13.68 -8.94 -14.28
N ALA A 68 13.16 -8.04 -15.13
CA ALA A 68 12.41 -8.37 -16.35
C ALA A 68 11.24 -9.35 -16.09
N LEU A 69 10.42 -9.06 -15.06
CA LEU A 69 9.32 -9.91 -14.61
C LEU A 69 7.98 -9.57 -15.28
N GLU A 70 8.01 -8.90 -16.41
CA GLU A 70 6.81 -8.54 -17.16
C GLU A 70 5.97 -9.78 -17.51
N PRO A 71 4.64 -9.72 -17.29
CA PRO A 71 3.78 -10.84 -17.67
C PRO A 71 3.75 -11.00 -19.19
N ASN A 72 3.77 -12.25 -19.67
CA ASN A 72 3.62 -12.49 -21.08
C ASN A 72 2.16 -12.33 -21.53
N GLN A 73 1.98 -12.09 -22.83
CA GLN A 73 0.67 -11.85 -23.44
C GLN A 73 -0.32 -13.00 -23.17
N ALA A 74 0.13 -14.24 -23.21
CA ALA A 74 -0.71 -15.41 -22.96
C ALA A 74 -1.25 -15.46 -21.52
N ALA A 75 -0.45 -15.06 -20.53
CA ALA A 75 -0.90 -14.96 -19.13
C ALA A 75 -1.94 -13.86 -18.94
N ILE A 76 -1.76 -12.72 -19.61
CA ILE A 76 -2.72 -11.60 -19.57
C ILE A 76 -4.06 -12.04 -20.18
N GLU A 77 -4.03 -12.65 -21.37
CA GLU A 77 -5.25 -13.13 -22.04
C GLU A 77 -5.98 -14.20 -21.23
N ALA A 78 -5.24 -15.15 -20.62
CA ALA A 78 -5.82 -16.16 -19.75
C ALA A 78 -6.51 -15.55 -18.53
N LYS A 79 -5.88 -14.55 -17.91
CA LYS A 79 -6.45 -13.87 -16.74
C LYS A 79 -7.69 -13.04 -17.10
N ILE A 80 -7.67 -12.34 -18.24
CA ILE A 80 -8.85 -11.63 -18.75
C ILE A 80 -10.00 -12.62 -19.01
N ALA A 81 -9.71 -13.76 -19.63
CA ALA A 81 -10.73 -14.79 -19.89
C ALA A 81 -11.35 -15.36 -18.59
N GLU A 82 -10.58 -15.45 -17.51
CA GLU A 82 -11.06 -15.87 -16.19
C GLU A 82 -11.99 -14.83 -15.54
N ILE A 83 -11.66 -13.54 -15.68
CA ILE A 83 -12.41 -12.43 -15.04
C ILE A 83 -13.65 -12.05 -15.83
N ARG A 84 -13.61 -12.14 -17.16
CA ARG A 84 -14.69 -11.70 -18.06
C ARG A 84 -16.07 -12.25 -17.71
N PRO A 85 -16.27 -13.53 -17.33
CA PRO A 85 -17.58 -14.03 -16.90
C PRO A 85 -18.14 -13.34 -15.66
N GLN A 86 -17.28 -12.85 -14.77
CA GLN A 86 -17.68 -12.17 -13.53
C GLN A 86 -18.15 -10.73 -13.80
N LEU A 87 -17.75 -10.17 -14.94
CA LEU A 87 -18.10 -8.83 -15.39
C LEU A 87 -19.30 -8.85 -16.37
N ALA A 88 -19.93 -10.01 -16.57
CA ALA A 88 -21.05 -10.15 -17.51
C ALA A 88 -22.20 -9.21 -17.12
N GLY A 89 -22.61 -8.36 -18.08
CA GLY A 89 -23.68 -7.38 -17.88
C GLY A 89 -23.20 -6.00 -17.38
N GLN A 90 -21.92 -5.79 -17.23
CA GLN A 90 -21.33 -4.47 -16.96
C GLN A 90 -20.66 -3.92 -18.23
N GLU A 91 -20.70 -2.61 -18.39
CA GLU A 91 -19.94 -1.92 -19.44
C GLU A 91 -18.47 -1.88 -18.98
N VAL A 92 -17.62 -2.67 -19.64
CA VAL A 92 -16.21 -2.82 -19.26
C VAL A 92 -15.35 -2.08 -20.27
N ASP A 93 -14.54 -1.16 -19.79
CA ASP A 93 -13.47 -0.55 -20.55
C ASP A 93 -12.34 -1.57 -20.72
N GLU A 94 -12.16 -2.06 -21.93
CA GLU A 94 -11.18 -3.11 -22.28
C GLU A 94 -9.74 -2.65 -22.04
N GLU A 95 -9.42 -1.38 -22.29
CA GLU A 95 -8.08 -0.82 -22.08
C GLU A 95 -7.75 -0.79 -20.58
N ARG A 96 -8.68 -0.31 -19.79
CA ARG A 96 -8.54 -0.25 -18.33
C ARG A 96 -8.50 -1.65 -17.70
N LEU A 97 -9.26 -2.60 -18.23
CA LEU A 97 -9.19 -4.00 -17.80
C LEU A 97 -7.82 -4.60 -18.08
N LEU A 98 -7.28 -4.35 -19.28
CA LEU A 98 -5.94 -4.80 -19.68
C LEU A 98 -4.86 -4.22 -18.76
N GLU A 99 -4.89 -2.93 -18.49
CA GLU A 99 -3.95 -2.27 -17.57
C GLU A 99 -4.01 -2.85 -16.16
N MET A 100 -5.23 -3.05 -15.63
CA MET A 100 -5.44 -3.62 -14.31
C MET A 100 -4.88 -5.04 -14.22
N VAL A 101 -5.22 -5.90 -15.17
CA VAL A 101 -4.74 -7.29 -15.19
C VAL A 101 -3.23 -7.37 -15.35
N THR A 102 -2.66 -6.50 -16.19
CA THR A 102 -1.19 -6.44 -16.38
C THR A 102 -0.49 -6.03 -15.09
N SER A 103 -1.01 -5.02 -14.39
CA SER A 103 -0.47 -4.56 -13.10
C SER A 103 -0.58 -5.63 -12.00
N ASP A 104 -1.70 -6.32 -11.93
CA ASP A 104 -1.91 -7.40 -10.97
C ASP A 104 -0.94 -8.57 -11.20
N LEU A 105 -0.80 -9.02 -12.45
CA LEU A 105 0.14 -10.08 -12.81
C LEU A 105 1.60 -9.68 -12.58
N LEU A 106 1.95 -8.43 -12.86
CA LEU A 106 3.29 -7.90 -12.57
C LEU A 106 3.59 -7.97 -11.07
N SER A 107 2.65 -7.55 -10.25
CA SER A 107 2.76 -7.61 -8.79
C SER A 107 2.88 -9.06 -8.31
N GLU A 108 2.05 -9.97 -8.83
CA GLU A 108 2.07 -11.39 -8.49
C GLU A 108 3.41 -12.03 -8.86
N ASN A 109 3.93 -11.79 -10.07
CA ASN A 109 5.24 -12.28 -10.52
C ASN A 109 6.36 -11.74 -9.63
N THR A 110 6.30 -10.47 -9.24
CA THR A 110 7.31 -9.84 -8.39
C THR A 110 7.28 -10.43 -6.98
N TYR A 111 6.10 -10.62 -6.39
CA TYR A 111 5.99 -11.29 -5.09
C TYR A 111 6.50 -12.74 -5.13
N LYS A 112 6.18 -13.46 -6.19
CA LYS A 112 6.68 -14.84 -6.38
C LYS A 112 8.19 -14.86 -6.48
N PHE A 113 8.78 -13.98 -7.29
CA PHE A 113 10.23 -13.83 -7.41
C PHE A 113 10.89 -13.51 -6.06
N LEU A 114 10.36 -12.53 -5.32
CA LEU A 114 10.88 -12.16 -4.01
C LEU A 114 10.81 -13.31 -3.01
N ARG A 115 9.69 -14.04 -2.98
CA ARG A 115 9.53 -15.21 -2.11
C ARG A 115 10.52 -16.32 -2.48
N ASP A 116 10.73 -16.58 -3.76
CA ASP A 116 11.63 -17.64 -4.23
C ASP A 116 13.11 -17.29 -3.99
N LYS A 117 13.44 -16.01 -3.88
CA LYS A 117 14.78 -15.49 -3.56
C LYS A 117 14.99 -15.22 -2.08
N ALA A 118 13.94 -15.10 -1.30
CA ALA A 118 14.03 -14.80 0.12
C ALA A 118 14.61 -15.97 0.91
N GLN A 119 15.49 -15.64 1.86
CA GLN A 119 15.89 -16.59 2.91
C GLN A 119 14.85 -16.49 4.02
N ILE A 120 14.04 -17.54 4.18
CA ILE A 120 12.97 -17.57 5.17
C ILE A 120 13.52 -18.23 6.43
N GLU A 121 13.63 -17.45 7.51
CA GLU A 121 13.95 -17.92 8.85
C GLU A 121 12.66 -18.01 9.67
N LEU A 122 12.38 -19.21 10.19
CA LEU A 122 11.23 -19.42 11.07
C LEU A 122 11.62 -19.04 12.50
N VAL A 123 10.99 -17.99 13.00
CA VAL A 123 11.18 -17.56 14.40
C VAL A 123 9.98 -17.99 15.26
N PRO A 124 10.19 -18.21 16.57
CA PRO A 124 9.10 -18.56 17.49
C PRO A 124 8.00 -17.49 17.51
N GLU A 125 6.78 -17.92 17.74
CA GLU A 125 5.62 -17.02 17.83
C GLU A 125 5.87 -15.92 18.89
N GLY A 126 5.59 -14.66 18.53
CA GLY A 126 5.83 -13.49 19.37
C GLY A 126 7.23 -12.89 19.33
N SER A 127 8.19 -13.54 18.66
CA SER A 127 9.56 -12.99 18.53
C SER A 127 9.59 -11.69 17.71
N LEU A 128 8.74 -11.56 16.70
CA LEU A 128 8.65 -10.36 15.86
C LEU A 128 8.05 -9.17 16.61
N GLN A 129 7.07 -9.41 17.49
CA GLN A 129 6.48 -8.36 18.32
C GLN A 129 7.52 -7.80 19.30
N LYS A 130 8.28 -8.67 19.97
CA LYS A 130 9.38 -8.24 20.85
C LYS A 130 10.49 -7.49 20.13
N ALA A 131 10.79 -7.89 18.88
CA ALA A 131 11.78 -7.20 18.06
C ALA A 131 11.28 -5.81 17.60
N GLN A 132 10.00 -5.67 17.30
CA GLN A 132 9.38 -4.39 16.94
C GLN A 132 9.28 -3.44 18.15
N GLU A 133 8.91 -3.96 19.31
CA GLU A 133 8.88 -3.20 20.57
C GLU A 133 10.28 -2.69 20.94
N ALA A 134 11.30 -3.55 20.84
CA ALA A 134 12.70 -3.16 21.09
C ALA A 134 13.23 -2.12 20.09
N GLN A 135 12.80 -2.17 18.84
CA GLN A 135 13.15 -1.16 17.83
C GLN A 135 12.44 0.17 18.05
N ALA A 136 11.17 0.14 18.49
CA ALA A 136 10.42 1.34 18.82
C ALA A 136 11.01 2.05 20.05
N GLU A 137 11.41 1.31 21.09
CA GLU A 137 12.10 1.85 22.28
C GLU A 137 13.48 2.46 21.94
N GLN A 138 14.20 1.91 20.97
CA GLN A 138 15.48 2.47 20.51
C GLN A 138 15.28 3.75 19.69
N GLN A 139 14.26 3.84 18.86
CA GLN A 139 13.95 5.05 18.11
C GLN A 139 13.48 6.20 19.00
N ASP A 140 12.68 5.93 20.02
CA ASP A 140 12.26 6.93 21.00
C ASP A 140 13.46 7.46 21.81
N SER A 141 14.39 6.59 22.19
CA SER A 141 15.59 7.00 22.94
C SER A 141 16.60 7.79 22.09
N GLU A 142 16.72 7.50 20.77
CA GLU A 142 17.56 8.30 19.86
C GLU A 142 16.96 9.69 19.62
N THR A 143 15.63 9.79 19.52
CA THR A 143 14.94 11.08 19.34
C THR A 143 15.02 11.96 20.60
N GLU A 144 14.98 11.37 21.79
CA GLU A 144 15.19 12.11 23.06
C GLU A 144 16.61 12.63 23.20
N ILE A 145 17.62 11.87 22.77
CA ILE A 145 19.03 12.30 22.84
C ILE A 145 19.29 13.46 21.86
N GLU A 146 18.74 13.40 20.65
CA GLU A 146 18.92 14.45 19.64
C GLU A 146 18.24 15.77 20.04
N THR A 147 17.11 15.70 20.74
CA THR A 147 16.43 16.89 21.28
C THR A 147 17.18 17.51 22.45
N VAL A 148 17.80 16.73 23.32
CA VAL A 148 18.60 17.24 24.48
C VAL A 148 19.93 17.85 24.02
N GLU A 149 20.57 17.29 22.98
CA GLU A 149 21.79 17.89 22.41
C GLU A 149 21.51 19.21 21.68
N ALA A 150 20.34 19.34 21.02
CA ALA A 150 19.95 20.59 20.36
C ALA A 150 19.64 21.72 21.37
N GLU A 151 19.12 21.40 22.55
CA GLU A 151 18.79 22.37 23.59
C GLU A 151 20.05 22.88 24.36
N VAL A 152 21.03 22.02 24.54
CA VAL A 152 22.30 22.36 25.21
C VAL A 152 23.19 23.29 24.36
N VAL A 153 23.10 23.23 23.04
CA VAL A 153 23.86 24.10 22.12
C VAL A 153 23.22 25.48 21.99
N ALA A 154 21.93 25.62 22.24
CA ALA A 154 21.19 26.90 22.15
C ALA A 154 21.40 27.82 23.39
N ASP A 155 21.84 27.28 24.53
CA ASP A 155 21.98 28.03 25.78
C ASP A 155 23.44 28.48 26.05
N SER A 156 24.36 28.35 25.06
CA SER A 156 25.79 28.67 25.19
C SER A 156 26.30 29.80 24.27
N GLU A 157 25.39 30.68 23.73
CA GLU A 157 25.80 31.94 23.06
C GLU A 157 25.38 33.18 23.81
#